data_cd5315a8aef9deb24560bdb1c12e6e3a
#
_entry.id   cd5315a8aef9deb24560bdb1c12e6e3a
#
_cell.length_a   1.000
_cell.length_b   1.000
_cell.length_c   1.000
_cell.angle_alpha   90.00
_cell.angle_beta   90.00
_cell.angle_gamma   90.00
#
_symmetry.space_group_name_H-M   'P 1'
#
loop_
_entity.id
_entity.type
_entity.pdbx_description
1 polymer ?
#
loop_
_entity_poly.entity_id
_entity_poly.type
_entity_poly.pdbx_seq_one_letter_code
_entity_poly.pdbx_strand_id
1 'polypeptide(L)'
;LSRSDHSRPPLVIGIGGTTRAASSTERALAFALRGAEAAGAHTRLFGGSFLHSLPHYAPEEPVRTDEQLELIEAVRRADAVIIATPGYHGGVSGLVKNALDTLEELRADERPYLDGRAVGCIVTAYGWQAAGSVLTSLRSIAHALRGWPTPFGAGINTLETRFESADSCSDPKVVEQLAIVGQQAAQFALAFNAQRAHGAPGVSRHSTANLAAAQSSSTATTISDTRSARVLHAV
;
A
#
# COMPACT_ATOMS: atom_id res chain seq x y z
N LEU A 1 32.92 3.90 -22.92
CA LEU A 1 31.69 4.58 -23.35
C LEU A 1 30.78 4.70 -22.14
N SER A 2 30.93 5.81 -21.41
CA SER A 2 30.11 6.18 -20.25
C SER A 2 28.70 6.56 -20.75
N ARG A 3 27.72 5.69 -20.55
CA ARG A 3 26.31 6.06 -20.56
C ARG A 3 25.99 6.58 -19.16
N SER A 4 26.05 7.86 -18.97
CA SER A 4 25.41 8.51 -17.84
C SER A 4 23.90 8.44 -18.06
N ASP A 5 23.29 7.36 -17.59
CA ASP A 5 21.84 7.26 -17.51
C ASP A 5 21.38 8.16 -16.37
N HIS A 6 20.91 9.35 -16.73
CA HIS A 6 20.38 10.34 -15.80
C HIS A 6 18.92 10.02 -15.49
N SER A 7 18.63 8.80 -15.05
CA SER A 7 17.34 8.50 -14.44
C SER A 7 17.28 9.25 -13.10
N ARG A 8 16.21 10.05 -12.91
CA ARG A 8 16.02 10.73 -11.63
C ARG A 8 16.02 9.69 -10.49
N PRO A 9 16.54 10.03 -9.30
CA PRO A 9 16.37 9.19 -8.13
C PRO A 9 14.90 8.80 -7.93
N PRO A 10 14.57 7.53 -7.62
CA PRO A 10 13.20 7.13 -7.39
C PRO A 10 12.65 7.82 -6.15
N LEU A 11 11.36 8.16 -6.19
CA LEU A 11 10.64 8.69 -5.04
C LEU A 11 9.97 7.54 -4.28
N VAL A 12 10.37 7.34 -3.04
CA VAL A 12 9.76 6.37 -2.12
C VAL A 12 9.01 7.13 -1.04
N ILE A 13 7.70 6.93 -0.94
CA ILE A 13 6.92 7.54 0.14
C ILE A 13 6.60 6.52 1.23
N GLY A 14 6.67 6.99 2.48
CA GLY A 14 6.25 6.25 3.66
C GLY A 14 4.88 6.72 4.13
N ILE A 15 3.97 5.78 4.38
CA ILE A 15 2.63 6.05 4.94
C ILE A 15 2.49 5.22 6.22
N GLY A 16 2.36 5.86 7.37
CA GLY A 16 2.19 5.08 8.59
C GLY A 16 2.46 5.87 9.87
N GLY A 17 2.12 5.26 10.98
CA GLY A 17 2.24 5.86 12.31
C GLY A 17 1.01 5.64 13.16
N THR A 18 0.93 6.37 14.25
CA THR A 18 -0.23 6.43 15.15
C THR A 18 -0.46 7.88 15.56
N THR A 19 -1.58 8.17 16.20
CA THR A 19 -1.86 9.52 16.76
C THR A 19 -0.85 9.94 17.83
N ARG A 20 -0.09 8.99 18.42
CA ARG A 20 0.98 9.28 19.34
C ARG A 20 2.23 9.68 18.55
N ALA A 21 2.75 10.87 18.80
CA ALA A 21 3.98 11.36 18.20
C ALA A 21 5.15 10.40 18.45
N ALA A 22 6.01 10.23 17.46
CA ALA A 22 7.19 9.36 17.52
C ALA A 22 6.87 7.92 17.96
N SER A 23 5.73 7.39 17.51
CA SER A 23 5.33 6.00 17.79
C SER A 23 6.35 4.99 17.25
N SER A 24 6.37 3.79 17.82
CA SER A 24 7.23 2.70 17.31
C SER A 24 6.99 2.43 15.83
N THR A 25 5.74 2.52 15.37
CA THR A 25 5.37 2.36 13.95
C THR A 25 5.99 3.43 13.07
N GLU A 26 5.91 4.70 13.46
CA GLU A 26 6.48 5.81 12.71
C GLU A 26 8.01 5.76 12.69
N ARG A 27 8.62 5.41 13.82
CA ARG A 27 10.08 5.21 13.89
C ARG A 27 10.53 4.04 13.01
N ALA A 28 9.84 2.91 13.05
CA ALA A 28 10.13 1.78 12.16
C ALA A 28 10.06 2.19 10.67
N LEU A 29 9.04 2.97 10.31
CA LEU A 29 8.92 3.51 8.96
C LEU A 29 10.10 4.42 8.58
N ALA A 30 10.52 5.30 9.48
CA ALA A 30 11.69 6.16 9.26
C ALA A 30 12.98 5.35 9.04
N PHE A 31 13.20 4.25 9.79
CA PHE A 31 14.31 3.34 9.55
C PHE A 31 14.28 2.72 8.15
N ALA A 32 13.11 2.29 7.69
CA ALA A 32 12.98 1.73 6.35
C ALA A 32 13.19 2.78 5.25
N LEU A 33 12.71 4.01 5.45
CA LEU A 33 12.96 5.11 4.51
C LEU A 33 14.45 5.43 4.39
N ARG A 34 15.21 5.43 5.50
CA ARG A 34 16.68 5.55 5.43
C ARG A 34 17.32 4.40 4.65
N GLY A 35 16.79 3.18 4.75
CA GLY A 35 17.22 2.06 3.90
C GLY A 35 17.00 2.32 2.41
N ALA A 36 15.90 2.97 2.05
CA ALA A 36 15.63 3.40 0.68
C ALA A 36 16.58 4.53 0.23
N GLU A 37 16.84 5.51 1.10
CA GLU A 37 17.80 6.59 0.84
C GLU A 37 19.23 6.05 0.60
N ALA A 38 19.66 5.10 1.43
CA ALA A 38 20.95 4.43 1.26
C ALA A 38 21.04 3.66 -0.08
N ALA A 39 19.90 3.27 -0.66
CA ALA A 39 19.80 2.68 -1.99
C ALA A 39 19.61 3.71 -3.12
N GLY A 40 19.73 5.02 -2.83
CA GLY A 40 19.70 6.10 -3.82
C GLY A 40 18.31 6.68 -4.09
N ALA A 41 17.31 6.44 -3.25
CA ALA A 41 15.99 7.04 -3.38
C ALA A 41 15.89 8.40 -2.69
N HIS A 42 14.98 9.24 -3.16
CA HIS A 42 14.42 10.33 -2.37
C HIS A 42 13.23 9.81 -1.58
N THR A 43 13.05 10.30 -0.36
CA THR A 43 11.96 9.83 0.50
C THR A 43 11.06 10.97 0.98
N ARG A 44 9.82 10.62 1.32
CA ARG A 44 8.87 11.48 2.01
C ARG A 44 8.04 10.67 2.98
N LEU A 45 7.88 11.16 4.20
CA LEU A 45 7.10 10.52 5.26
C LEU A 45 5.75 11.21 5.46
N PHE A 46 4.67 10.45 5.39
CA PHE A 46 3.33 10.80 5.87
C PHE A 46 3.10 10.09 7.20
N GLY A 47 3.49 10.74 8.28
CA GLY A 47 3.46 10.21 9.64
C GLY A 47 2.09 10.28 10.30
N GLY A 48 2.01 9.78 11.54
CA GLY A 48 0.74 9.66 12.25
C GLY A 48 -0.02 10.96 12.45
N SER A 49 0.66 12.08 12.65
CA SER A 49 0.02 13.40 12.78
C SER A 49 -0.66 13.82 11.48
N PHE A 50 0.00 13.63 10.34
CA PHE A 50 -0.59 13.90 9.03
C PHE A 50 -1.78 12.98 8.76
N LEU A 51 -1.64 11.68 9.02
CA LEU A 51 -2.74 10.74 8.80
C LEU A 51 -3.96 11.05 9.68
N HIS A 52 -3.73 11.63 10.86
CA HIS A 52 -4.81 12.03 11.76
C HIS A 52 -5.59 13.27 11.27
N SER A 53 -4.98 14.13 10.47
CA SER A 53 -5.68 15.27 9.86
C SER A 53 -6.57 14.89 8.67
N LEU A 54 -6.40 13.68 8.11
CA LEU A 54 -7.26 13.22 7.03
C LEU A 54 -8.67 12.93 7.54
N PRO A 55 -9.72 13.54 6.98
CA PRO A 55 -11.09 13.12 7.26
C PRO A 55 -11.31 11.67 6.82
N HIS A 56 -12.33 11.02 7.37
CA HIS A 56 -12.73 9.72 6.86
C HIS A 56 -13.07 9.82 5.37
N TYR A 57 -12.51 8.88 4.59
CA TYR A 57 -12.80 8.83 3.17
C TYR A 57 -14.29 8.51 2.95
N ALA A 58 -14.96 9.39 2.22
CA ALA A 58 -16.36 9.30 1.84
C ALA A 58 -16.43 9.43 0.30
N PRO A 59 -16.70 8.35 -0.43
CA PRO A 59 -16.72 8.39 -1.91
C PRO A 59 -17.81 9.29 -2.47
N GLU A 60 -18.89 9.51 -1.72
CA GLU A 60 -20.00 10.40 -2.07
C GLU A 60 -19.67 11.90 -1.96
N GLU A 61 -18.63 12.24 -1.20
CA GLU A 61 -18.17 13.63 -1.03
C GLU A 61 -17.33 14.05 -2.24
N PRO A 62 -17.75 15.05 -3.04
CA PRO A 62 -17.03 15.38 -4.26
C PRO A 62 -15.77 16.23 -4.02
N VAL A 63 -15.65 16.84 -2.82
CA VAL A 63 -14.54 17.75 -2.51
C VAL A 63 -13.56 17.07 -1.55
N ARG A 64 -12.29 17.05 -1.94
CA ARG A 64 -11.20 16.55 -1.11
C ARG A 64 -10.50 17.69 -0.39
N THR A 65 -10.06 17.46 0.86
CA THR A 65 -9.26 18.44 1.60
C THR A 65 -7.85 18.56 1.01
N ASP A 66 -7.15 19.63 1.37
CA ASP A 66 -5.77 19.84 0.90
C ASP A 66 -4.85 18.71 1.31
N GLU A 67 -5.02 18.13 2.52
CA GLU A 67 -4.24 17.00 3.00
C GLU A 67 -4.55 15.72 2.22
N GLN A 68 -5.81 15.47 1.87
CA GLN A 68 -6.17 14.36 0.99
C GLN A 68 -5.53 14.52 -0.38
N LEU A 69 -5.62 15.70 -0.99
CA LEU A 69 -5.00 16.01 -2.28
C LEU A 69 -3.48 15.89 -2.22
N GLU A 70 -2.85 16.32 -1.13
CA GLU A 70 -1.41 16.18 -0.93
C GLU A 70 -0.96 14.70 -0.89
N LEU A 71 -1.69 13.85 -0.17
CA LEU A 71 -1.41 12.41 -0.12
C LEU A 71 -1.61 11.77 -1.49
N ILE A 72 -2.74 12.03 -2.15
CA ILE A 72 -3.08 11.51 -3.47
C ILE A 72 -1.99 11.87 -4.47
N GLU A 73 -1.58 13.15 -4.53
CA GLU A 73 -0.55 13.61 -5.46
C GLU A 73 0.82 13.01 -5.15
N ALA A 74 1.17 12.87 -3.89
CA ALA A 74 2.42 12.23 -3.49
C ALA A 74 2.46 10.77 -3.95
N VAL A 75 1.38 10.00 -3.76
CA VAL A 75 1.28 8.61 -4.22
C VAL A 75 1.28 8.53 -5.74
N ARG A 76 0.59 9.44 -6.43
CA ARG A 76 0.58 9.53 -7.90
C ARG A 76 2.00 9.62 -8.46
N ARG A 77 2.85 10.41 -7.83
CA ARG A 77 4.24 10.66 -8.25
C ARG A 77 5.24 9.63 -7.75
N ALA A 78 4.88 8.85 -6.75
CA ALA A 78 5.78 7.87 -6.15
C ALA A 78 6.17 6.74 -7.12
N ASP A 79 7.38 6.25 -6.97
CA ASP A 79 7.90 5.07 -7.66
C ASP A 79 7.79 3.81 -6.78
N ALA A 80 7.75 3.98 -5.45
CA ALA A 80 7.44 2.93 -4.47
C ALA A 80 6.79 3.52 -3.22
N VAL A 81 6.14 2.66 -2.43
CA VAL A 81 5.48 3.03 -1.17
C VAL A 81 5.93 2.10 -0.06
N ILE A 82 6.15 2.60 1.15
CA ILE A 82 6.35 1.79 2.34
C ILE A 82 5.21 2.08 3.30
N ILE A 83 4.45 1.05 3.67
CA ILE A 83 3.30 1.18 4.57
C ILE A 83 3.66 0.57 5.91
N ALA A 84 3.50 1.36 6.98
CA ALA A 84 3.72 0.91 8.35
C ALA A 84 2.45 1.08 9.19
N THR A 85 2.00 0.02 9.84
CA THR A 85 0.78 0.03 10.66
C THR A 85 1.01 -0.62 12.01
N PRO A 86 0.41 -0.08 13.09
CA PRO A 86 0.26 -0.88 14.30
C PRO A 86 -0.78 -1.98 14.04
N GLY A 87 -0.57 -3.15 14.65
CA GLY A 87 -1.53 -4.25 14.67
C GLY A 87 -2.51 -4.09 15.83
N TYR A 88 -3.70 -3.61 15.58
CA TYR A 88 -4.77 -3.48 16.56
C TYR A 88 -5.83 -4.55 16.34
N HIS A 89 -6.09 -5.37 17.37
CA HIS A 89 -7.14 -6.39 17.33
C HIS A 89 -7.07 -7.31 16.08
N GLY A 90 -5.84 -7.63 15.65
CA GLY A 90 -5.61 -8.52 14.50
C GLY A 90 -5.75 -7.85 13.13
N GLY A 91 -5.92 -6.52 13.05
CA GLY A 91 -6.10 -5.77 11.81
C GLY A 91 -5.13 -4.59 11.66
N VAL A 92 -5.11 -4.07 10.45
CA VAL A 92 -4.48 -2.78 10.11
C VAL A 92 -5.22 -1.66 10.86
N SER A 93 -4.51 -0.67 11.38
CA SER A 93 -5.15 0.44 12.11
C SER A 93 -6.11 1.23 11.22
N GLY A 94 -7.23 1.68 11.78
CA GLY A 94 -8.19 2.53 11.07
C GLY A 94 -7.55 3.79 10.48
N LEU A 95 -6.57 4.37 11.17
CA LEU A 95 -5.83 5.53 10.71
C LEU A 95 -5.09 5.26 9.38
N VAL A 96 -4.34 4.16 9.31
CA VAL A 96 -3.62 3.76 8.09
C VAL A 96 -4.60 3.30 7.02
N LYS A 97 -5.65 2.55 7.41
CA LYS A 97 -6.67 2.08 6.46
C LYS A 97 -7.37 3.26 5.78
N ASN A 98 -7.72 4.32 6.52
CA ASN A 98 -8.34 5.53 5.97
C ASN A 98 -7.44 6.22 4.92
N ALA A 99 -6.14 6.32 5.19
CA ALA A 99 -5.19 6.85 4.22
C ALA A 99 -5.12 5.99 2.94
N LEU A 100 -5.21 4.65 3.08
CA LEU A 100 -5.24 3.73 1.93
C LEU A 100 -6.57 3.79 1.18
N ASP A 101 -7.69 4.02 1.87
CA ASP A 101 -9.01 4.21 1.23
C ASP A 101 -9.06 5.52 0.42
N THR A 102 -8.37 6.56 0.86
CA THR A 102 -8.22 7.82 0.12
C THR A 102 -7.57 7.60 -1.26
N LEU A 103 -6.79 6.53 -1.45
CA LEU A 103 -6.19 6.19 -2.75
C LEU A 103 -7.21 5.74 -3.80
N GLU A 104 -8.50 5.54 -3.45
CA GLU A 104 -9.58 5.30 -4.41
C GLU A 104 -9.64 6.40 -5.48
N GLU A 105 -9.21 7.62 -5.14
CA GLU A 105 -9.10 8.74 -6.08
C GLU A 105 -8.15 8.46 -7.27
N LEU A 106 -7.23 7.53 -7.12
CA LEU A 106 -6.30 7.11 -8.18
C LEU A 106 -6.88 6.03 -9.09
N ARG A 107 -8.12 5.58 -8.88
CA ARG A 107 -8.73 4.47 -9.63
C ARG A 107 -8.71 4.68 -11.15
N ALA A 108 -8.96 5.89 -11.58
CA ALA A 108 -9.05 6.26 -12.99
C ALA A 108 -7.74 6.79 -13.59
N ASP A 109 -6.68 6.87 -12.80
CA ASP A 109 -5.39 7.35 -13.26
C ASP A 109 -4.76 6.41 -14.30
N GLU A 110 -3.79 6.91 -15.03
CA GLU A 110 -2.99 6.10 -15.96
C GLU A 110 -2.31 4.91 -15.24
N ARG A 111 -1.87 5.12 -13.99
CA ARG A 111 -1.36 4.11 -13.07
C ARG A 111 -2.31 3.99 -11.88
N PRO A 112 -3.36 3.15 -11.99
CA PRO A 112 -4.37 3.05 -10.94
C PRO A 112 -3.77 2.61 -9.61
N TYR A 113 -4.17 3.27 -8.52
CA TYR A 113 -3.74 2.94 -7.16
C TYR A 113 -2.21 2.86 -7.02
N LEU A 114 -1.69 1.66 -6.78
CA LEU A 114 -0.26 1.36 -6.63
C LEU A 114 0.31 0.55 -7.81
N ASP A 115 -0.36 0.57 -8.95
CA ASP A 115 0.11 -0.16 -10.14
C ASP A 115 1.54 0.23 -10.53
N GLY A 116 2.37 -0.79 -10.77
CA GLY A 116 3.80 -0.61 -11.09
C GLY A 116 4.65 -0.04 -9.95
N ARG A 117 4.17 -0.09 -8.68
CA ARG A 117 4.92 0.35 -7.49
C ARG A 117 5.22 -0.83 -6.58
N ALA A 118 6.46 -0.90 -6.08
CA ALA A 118 6.78 -1.78 -4.96
C ALA A 118 6.13 -1.26 -3.67
N VAL A 119 5.68 -2.18 -2.82
CA VAL A 119 5.06 -1.86 -1.54
C VAL A 119 5.80 -2.56 -0.40
N GLY A 120 6.61 -1.82 0.35
CA GLY A 120 7.19 -2.29 1.59
C GLY A 120 6.12 -2.38 2.68
N CYS A 121 6.06 -3.49 3.42
CA CYS A 121 5.07 -3.73 4.46
C CYS A 121 5.73 -3.88 5.82
N ILE A 122 5.32 -3.04 6.79
CA ILE A 122 5.84 -3.04 8.16
C ILE A 122 4.66 -3.09 9.13
N VAL A 123 4.76 -3.96 10.13
CA VAL A 123 3.77 -4.07 11.21
C VAL A 123 4.48 -4.03 12.56
N THR A 124 3.98 -3.20 13.47
CA THR A 124 4.37 -3.22 14.88
C THR A 124 3.19 -3.72 15.72
N ALA A 125 3.41 -4.68 16.60
CA ALA A 125 2.33 -5.23 17.44
C ALA A 125 2.88 -5.74 18.78
N TYR A 126 1.98 -5.92 19.73
CA TYR A 126 2.27 -6.64 20.98
C TYR A 126 2.14 -8.16 20.72
N GLY A 127 3.26 -8.81 20.40
CA GLY A 127 3.35 -10.25 20.16
C GLY A 127 3.42 -10.63 18.68
N TRP A 128 4.11 -11.74 18.44
CA TRP A 128 4.43 -12.26 17.10
C TRP A 128 3.21 -12.72 16.31
N GLN A 129 2.21 -13.27 17.00
CA GLN A 129 0.98 -13.70 16.33
C GLN A 129 0.25 -12.54 15.65
N ALA A 130 0.08 -11.44 16.37
CA ALA A 130 -0.56 -10.24 15.82
C ALA A 130 0.30 -9.62 14.71
N ALA A 131 1.63 -9.54 14.89
CA ALA A 131 2.53 -9.03 13.87
C ALA A 131 2.43 -9.83 12.56
N GLY A 132 2.42 -11.17 12.63
CA GLY A 132 2.32 -12.04 11.47
C GLY A 132 0.98 -11.96 10.73
N SER A 133 -0.14 -12.02 11.47
CA SER A 133 -1.48 -11.96 10.87
C SER A 133 -1.77 -10.61 10.20
N VAL A 134 -1.38 -9.52 10.85
CA VAL A 134 -1.57 -8.17 10.29
C VAL A 134 -0.65 -7.92 9.10
N LEU A 135 0.58 -8.46 9.10
CA LEU A 135 1.46 -8.39 7.94
C LEU A 135 0.86 -9.08 6.71
N THR A 136 0.24 -10.24 6.90
CA THR A 136 -0.48 -10.95 5.84
C THR A 136 -1.64 -10.11 5.32
N SER A 137 -2.44 -9.53 6.21
CA SER A 137 -3.55 -8.64 5.85
C SER A 137 -3.08 -7.41 5.09
N LEU A 138 -2.00 -6.75 5.54
CA LEU A 138 -1.44 -5.57 4.87
C LEU A 138 -0.95 -5.92 3.45
N ARG A 139 -0.30 -7.06 3.27
CA ARG A 139 0.12 -7.55 1.94
C ARG A 139 -1.07 -7.80 1.01
N SER A 140 -2.17 -8.33 1.54
CA SER A 140 -3.42 -8.51 0.78
C SER A 140 -4.01 -7.18 0.33
N ILE A 141 -3.99 -6.16 1.20
CA ILE A 141 -4.42 -4.79 0.84
C ILE A 141 -3.52 -4.22 -0.26
N ALA A 142 -2.19 -4.37 -0.15
CA ALA A 142 -1.27 -3.92 -1.19
C ALA A 142 -1.56 -4.56 -2.55
N HIS A 143 -1.87 -5.87 -2.58
CA HIS A 143 -2.31 -6.56 -3.80
C HIS A 143 -3.65 -6.04 -4.32
N ALA A 144 -4.64 -5.80 -3.44
CA ALA A 144 -5.93 -5.24 -3.83
C ALA A 144 -5.77 -3.85 -4.47
N LEU A 145 -4.80 -3.07 -4.01
CA LEU A 145 -4.39 -1.78 -4.58
C LEU A 145 -3.45 -1.93 -5.79
N ARG A 146 -3.29 -3.14 -6.37
CA ARG A 146 -2.43 -3.44 -7.53
C ARG A 146 -0.93 -3.19 -7.31
N GLY A 147 -0.50 -3.06 -6.08
CA GLY A 147 0.91 -2.90 -5.74
C GLY A 147 1.66 -4.23 -5.73
N TRP A 148 2.99 -4.16 -5.72
CA TRP A 148 3.90 -5.30 -5.66
C TRP A 148 4.53 -5.36 -4.26
N PRO A 149 3.95 -6.11 -3.28
CA PRO A 149 4.58 -6.27 -1.98
C PRO A 149 6.01 -6.77 -2.13
N THR A 150 6.95 -6.10 -1.46
CA THR A 150 8.35 -6.54 -1.45
C THR A 150 8.47 -7.96 -0.92
N PRO A 151 9.44 -8.77 -1.38
CA PRO A 151 9.65 -10.12 -0.88
C PRO A 151 9.77 -10.17 0.65
N PHE A 152 10.49 -9.22 1.22
CA PHE A 152 10.61 -9.09 2.67
C PHE A 152 9.61 -8.05 3.21
N GLY A 153 8.88 -8.43 4.27
CA GLY A 153 8.04 -7.55 5.08
C GLY A 153 8.43 -7.70 6.54
N ALA A 154 8.43 -6.61 7.30
CA ALA A 154 8.87 -6.60 8.70
C ALA A 154 7.69 -6.67 9.67
N GLY A 155 7.62 -7.73 10.47
CA GLY A 155 6.78 -7.81 11.66
C GLY A 155 7.63 -7.57 12.91
N ILE A 156 7.23 -6.62 13.75
CA ILE A 156 8.01 -6.20 14.92
C ILE A 156 7.18 -6.42 16.18
N ASN A 157 7.71 -7.23 17.10
CA ASN A 157 7.15 -7.40 18.44
C ASN A 157 7.66 -6.29 19.35
N THR A 158 6.81 -5.32 19.66
CA THR A 158 7.19 -4.15 20.50
C THR A 158 7.21 -4.44 21.99
N LEU A 159 6.96 -5.68 22.43
CA LEU A 159 7.29 -6.14 23.78
C LEU A 159 8.79 -6.45 23.91
N GLU A 160 9.43 -6.85 22.82
CA GLU A 160 10.85 -7.24 22.79
C GLU A 160 11.73 -6.12 22.21
N THR A 161 11.23 -5.40 21.19
CA THR A 161 11.96 -4.36 20.49
C THR A 161 11.48 -2.97 20.88
N ARG A 162 12.41 -2.09 21.26
CA ARG A 162 12.15 -0.68 21.60
C ARG A 162 12.86 0.24 20.61
N PHE A 163 12.14 1.24 20.14
CA PHE A 163 12.73 2.37 19.43
C PHE A 163 12.92 3.52 20.42
N GLU A 164 14.16 3.79 20.77
CA GLU A 164 14.52 4.77 21.82
C GLU A 164 14.50 6.19 21.28
N SER A 165 14.91 6.35 20.01
CA SER A 165 14.88 7.63 19.30
C SER A 165 14.55 7.39 17.82
N ALA A 166 14.66 8.46 17.01
CA ALA A 166 14.56 8.33 15.55
C ALA A 166 15.68 7.45 14.96
N ASP A 167 16.84 7.39 15.63
CA ASP A 167 18.06 6.74 15.12
C ASP A 167 18.53 5.57 15.99
N SER A 168 17.80 5.25 17.06
CA SER A 168 18.16 4.19 18.00
C SER A 168 17.06 3.16 18.17
N CYS A 169 17.44 1.88 18.04
CA CYS A 169 16.60 0.72 18.25
C CYS A 169 17.37 -0.32 19.05
N SER A 170 16.71 -0.93 20.03
CA SER A 170 17.32 -1.91 20.93
C SER A 170 17.70 -3.23 20.24
N ASP A 171 17.20 -3.49 19.05
CA ASP A 171 17.49 -4.72 18.30
C ASP A 171 18.10 -4.39 16.91
N PRO A 172 19.42 -4.63 16.74
CA PRO A 172 20.10 -4.41 15.47
C PRO A 172 19.52 -5.23 14.30
N LYS A 173 18.98 -6.43 14.58
CA LYS A 173 18.35 -7.26 13.55
C LYS A 173 17.10 -6.61 12.99
N VAL A 174 16.30 -5.95 13.83
CA VAL A 174 15.15 -5.18 13.40
C VAL A 174 15.57 -4.01 12.53
N VAL A 175 16.66 -3.32 12.86
CA VAL A 175 17.23 -2.24 12.03
C VAL A 175 17.60 -2.77 10.64
N GLU A 176 18.30 -3.90 10.58
CA GLU A 176 18.67 -4.56 9.31
C GLU A 176 17.42 -4.96 8.50
N GLN A 177 16.42 -5.56 9.15
CA GLN A 177 15.16 -5.94 8.49
C GLN A 177 14.44 -4.74 7.88
N LEU A 178 14.36 -3.65 8.60
CA LEU A 178 13.76 -2.40 8.10
C LEU A 178 14.54 -1.81 6.94
N ALA A 179 15.88 -1.82 7.02
CA ALA A 179 16.72 -1.40 5.91
C ALA A 179 16.49 -2.26 4.65
N ILE A 180 16.34 -3.58 4.79
CA ILE A 180 16.02 -4.50 3.68
C ILE A 180 14.68 -4.12 3.02
N VAL A 181 13.62 -3.81 3.80
CA VAL A 181 12.34 -3.36 3.25
C VAL A 181 12.52 -2.11 2.38
N GLY A 182 13.26 -1.12 2.88
CA GLY A 182 13.53 0.12 2.16
C GLY A 182 14.37 -0.11 0.90
N GLN A 183 15.44 -0.87 1.01
CA GLN A 183 16.31 -1.22 -0.12
C GLN A 183 15.56 -1.95 -1.22
N GLN A 184 14.73 -2.95 -0.88
CA GLN A 184 13.95 -3.68 -1.88
C GLN A 184 12.94 -2.78 -2.60
N ALA A 185 12.29 -1.86 -1.88
CA ALA A 185 11.37 -0.89 -2.48
C ALA A 185 12.10 0.02 -3.48
N ALA A 186 13.25 0.58 -3.10
CA ALA A 186 14.05 1.45 -3.96
C ALA A 186 14.65 0.71 -5.16
N GLN A 187 15.18 -0.50 -4.97
CA GLN A 187 15.78 -1.31 -6.04
C GLN A 187 14.74 -1.70 -7.11
N PHE A 188 13.53 -2.10 -6.68
CA PHE A 188 12.44 -2.36 -7.62
C PHE A 188 12.09 -1.10 -8.42
N ALA A 189 11.94 0.04 -7.75
CA ALA A 189 11.63 1.31 -8.40
C ALA A 189 12.69 1.70 -9.43
N LEU A 190 13.97 1.55 -9.11
CA LEU A 190 15.09 1.80 -10.04
C LEU A 190 15.01 0.89 -11.27
N ALA A 191 14.83 -0.42 -11.06
CA ALA A 191 14.76 -1.39 -12.14
C ALA A 191 13.54 -1.13 -13.05
N PHE A 192 12.37 -0.83 -12.45
CA PHE A 192 11.15 -0.56 -13.18
C PHE A 192 11.21 0.74 -13.98
N ASN A 193 11.81 1.80 -13.41
CA ASN A 193 12.00 3.07 -14.09
C ASN A 193 12.99 2.94 -15.25
N ALA A 194 14.08 2.19 -15.08
CA ALA A 194 15.04 1.90 -16.15
C ALA A 194 14.34 1.14 -17.31
N GLN A 195 13.53 0.14 -17.01
CA GLN A 195 12.78 -0.60 -18.03
C GLN A 195 11.82 0.32 -18.81
N ARG A 196 11.14 1.23 -18.14
CA ARG A 196 10.23 2.20 -18.80
C ARG A 196 10.99 3.18 -19.70
N ALA A 197 12.17 3.64 -19.27
CA ALA A 197 13.01 4.55 -20.05
C ALA A 197 13.54 3.90 -21.33
N HIS A 198 13.77 2.59 -21.36
CA HIS A 198 14.25 1.85 -22.53
C HIS A 198 13.15 1.46 -23.52
N GLY A 199 11.92 1.93 -23.33
CA GLY A 199 10.84 1.73 -24.31
C GLY A 199 10.41 0.28 -24.49
N ALA A 200 10.65 -0.61 -23.50
CA ALA A 200 10.05 -1.93 -23.53
C ALA A 200 8.52 -1.77 -23.64
N PRO A 201 7.85 -2.41 -24.65
CA PRO A 201 6.42 -2.29 -24.80
C PRO A 201 5.79 -2.72 -23.48
N GLY A 202 5.14 -1.78 -22.82
CA GLY A 202 4.41 -2.07 -21.60
C GLY A 202 3.49 -3.26 -21.91
N VAL A 203 3.41 -4.20 -20.97
CA VAL A 203 2.41 -5.27 -21.03
C VAL A 203 1.09 -4.60 -21.38
N SER A 204 0.56 -4.93 -22.56
CA SER A 204 -0.66 -4.35 -23.11
C SER A 204 -1.72 -4.29 -22.02
N ARG A 205 -2.20 -3.11 -21.74
CA ARG A 205 -3.27 -2.88 -20.76
C ARG A 205 -4.43 -3.79 -21.17
N HIS A 206 -4.75 -4.76 -20.35
CA HIS A 206 -6.02 -5.45 -20.48
C HIS A 206 -7.09 -4.41 -20.19
N SER A 207 -7.69 -3.90 -21.27
CA SER A 207 -8.81 -2.98 -21.21
C SER A 207 -9.90 -3.64 -20.35
N THR A 208 -10.24 -3.03 -19.24
CA THR A 208 -11.36 -3.43 -18.39
C THR A 208 -12.72 -3.40 -19.13
N ALA A 209 -12.75 -2.84 -20.35
CA ALA A 209 -13.89 -2.88 -21.24
C ALA A 209 -14.31 -4.32 -21.66
N ASN A 210 -13.38 -5.28 -21.71
CA ASN A 210 -13.71 -6.66 -22.07
C ASN A 210 -14.29 -7.52 -20.92
N LEU A 211 -14.11 -7.12 -19.66
CA LEU A 211 -14.74 -7.83 -18.53
C LEU A 211 -16.21 -7.44 -18.34
N ALA A 212 -16.58 -6.21 -18.66
CA ALA A 212 -17.98 -5.77 -18.61
C ALA A 212 -18.81 -6.39 -19.75
N ALA A 213 -18.22 -6.59 -20.94
CA ALA A 213 -18.87 -7.22 -22.08
C ALA A 213 -19.10 -8.73 -21.89
N ALA A 214 -18.22 -9.41 -21.15
CA ALA A 214 -18.36 -10.84 -20.85
C ALA A 214 -19.46 -11.15 -19.82
N GLN A 215 -19.82 -10.20 -18.97
CA GLN A 215 -20.89 -10.37 -17.98
C GLN A 215 -22.28 -10.03 -18.53
N SER A 216 -22.39 -9.28 -19.62
CA SER A 216 -23.67 -8.94 -20.26
C SER A 216 -24.19 -9.99 -21.26
N SER A 217 -23.39 -10.98 -21.65
CA SER A 217 -23.77 -12.02 -22.60
C SER A 217 -24.31 -13.32 -21.97
N SER A 218 -24.31 -13.41 -20.62
CA SER A 218 -24.72 -14.63 -19.90
C SER A 218 -26.16 -14.60 -19.34
N THR A 219 -26.97 -13.58 -19.63
CA THR A 219 -28.35 -13.47 -19.12
C THR A 219 -29.38 -13.30 -20.23
N ALA A 220 -29.34 -14.20 -21.22
CA ALA A 220 -30.43 -14.35 -22.16
C ALA A 220 -30.60 -15.84 -22.51
N THR A 221 -31.04 -16.64 -21.55
CA THR A 221 -31.69 -17.92 -21.85
C THR A 221 -33.08 -17.88 -21.26
N THR A 222 -34.02 -17.74 -22.15
CA THR A 222 -35.47 -17.79 -22.04
C THR A 222 -35.93 -18.99 -21.21
N ILE A 223 -36.68 -18.74 -20.15
CA ILE A 223 -37.54 -19.76 -19.54
C ILE A 223 -38.95 -19.46 -20.03
N SER A 224 -39.43 -20.28 -20.96
CA SER A 224 -40.82 -20.35 -21.38
C SER A 224 -41.65 -21.11 -20.31
N ASP A 225 -42.71 -20.50 -20.01
CA ASP A 225 -43.95 -20.85 -19.34
C ASP A 225 -44.27 -22.36 -19.26
N THR A 226 -44.60 -22.87 -18.06
CA THR A 226 -45.75 -23.78 -17.87
C THR A 226 -46.31 -23.63 -16.46
N ARG A 227 -47.49 -23.08 -16.41
CA ARG A 227 -48.40 -23.15 -15.27
C ARG A 227 -48.74 -24.60 -14.95
N SER A 228 -48.71 -24.97 -13.69
CA SER A 228 -49.81 -25.79 -13.12
C SER A 228 -49.89 -25.62 -11.61
N ALA A 229 -51.06 -25.27 -11.19
CA ALA A 229 -51.46 -25.10 -9.81
C ALA A 229 -51.54 -26.44 -9.08
N ARG A 230 -51.16 -26.45 -7.78
CA ARG A 230 -51.90 -27.23 -6.76
C ARG A 230 -51.67 -26.63 -5.38
N VAL A 231 -52.76 -26.20 -4.81
CA VAL A 231 -53.02 -25.92 -3.40
C VAL A 231 -52.98 -27.24 -2.62
N LEU A 232 -52.40 -27.25 -1.42
CA LEU A 232 -52.91 -27.99 -0.24
C LEU A 232 -52.09 -27.64 1.03
N HIS A 233 -52.78 -27.10 1.93
CA HIS A 233 -52.87 -27.00 3.37
C HIS A 233 -51.93 -27.84 4.26
N ALA A 234 -51.50 -27.13 5.35
CA ALA A 234 -51.48 -27.47 6.79
C ALA A 234 -50.54 -28.64 7.25
N VAL A 235 -49.61 -28.38 8.11
CA VAL A 235 -49.69 -28.33 9.61
C VAL A 235 -48.51 -27.49 10.09
#